data_8b2a2fe0f834e1d3bfe7b1e836c4532d
#
_entry.id   8b2a2fe0f834e1d3bfe7b1e836c4532d
#
_cell.length_a   1.000
_cell.length_b   1.000
_cell.length_c   1.000
_cell.angle_alpha   90.00
_cell.angle_beta   90.00
_cell.angle_gamma   90.00
#
_symmetry.space_group_name_H-M   'P 1'
#
loop_
_entity.id
_entity.type
_entity.pdbx_description
1 polymer ?
#
loop_
_entity_poly.entity_id
_entity_poly.type
_entity_poly.pdbx_seq_one_letter_code
_entity_poly.pdbx_strand_id
1 'polypeptide(L)'
;MAEVLMDFPELTTKANGKEEPIMKRTTMVANTSNMPVAAREASIYTGITLSEYFRDMGKAVSMMADSTSRWAEALREISGRLAEMPADSGYPAYLGARLASFYERAGKVKCLGNPQREGSVSIVGAVSPPGGDFSDPVTSATLGIVQTFWGLDKKLAQRKHFPSVNWSISYSKYEKGEPPLLLFICCFLFSVGQN
;
A
#
# COMPACT_ATOMS: atom_id res chain seq x y z
N MET A 1 12.18 2.00 -8.40
CA MET A 1 11.63 1.47 -9.68
C MET A 1 12.72 0.83 -10.51
N ALA A 2 13.78 1.54 -10.91
CA ALA A 2 14.87 0.95 -11.69
C ALA A 2 15.49 -0.27 -11.00
N GLU A 3 15.80 -0.17 -9.73
CA GLU A 3 16.35 -1.27 -8.91
C GLU A 3 15.42 -2.50 -8.91
N VAL A 4 14.12 -2.31 -8.71
CA VAL A 4 13.16 -3.42 -8.74
C VAL A 4 13.13 -4.08 -10.12
N LEU A 5 13.23 -3.31 -11.21
CA LEU A 5 13.29 -3.86 -12.55
C LEU A 5 14.60 -4.60 -12.86
N MET A 6 15.68 -4.25 -12.17
CA MET A 6 16.98 -4.92 -12.32
C MET A 6 17.06 -6.19 -11.44
N ASP A 7 16.64 -6.09 -10.18
CA ASP A 7 16.88 -7.15 -9.19
C ASP A 7 15.79 -8.25 -9.22
N PHE A 8 14.52 -7.88 -9.50
CA PHE A 8 13.43 -8.86 -9.48
C PHE A 8 13.55 -10.00 -10.52
N PRO A 9 14.07 -9.77 -11.74
CA PRO A 9 14.29 -10.86 -12.70
C PRO A 9 15.30 -11.91 -12.24
N GLU A 10 16.25 -11.51 -11.37
CA GLU A 10 17.26 -12.41 -10.84
C GLU A 10 16.74 -13.27 -9.68
N LEU A 11 15.65 -12.82 -9.04
CA LEU A 11 15.04 -13.55 -7.94
C LEU A 11 14.19 -14.71 -8.45
N THR A 12 14.52 -15.92 -7.99
CA THR A 12 13.77 -17.14 -8.32
C THR A 12 13.06 -17.68 -7.09
N THR A 13 11.90 -18.31 -7.31
CA THR A 13 11.17 -19.03 -6.27
C THR A 13 10.91 -20.47 -6.71
N LYS A 14 10.91 -21.40 -5.77
CA LYS A 14 10.56 -22.78 -6.04
C LYS A 14 9.04 -22.95 -6.02
N ALA A 15 8.46 -23.16 -7.18
CA ALA A 15 7.06 -23.47 -7.35
C ALA A 15 6.91 -24.84 -7.99
N ASN A 16 6.18 -25.74 -7.34
CA ASN A 16 5.94 -27.11 -7.84
C ASN A 16 7.24 -27.88 -8.20
N GLY A 17 8.30 -27.67 -7.42
CA GLY A 17 9.60 -28.32 -7.65
C GLY A 17 10.43 -27.75 -8.80
N LYS A 18 9.97 -26.69 -9.46
CA LYS A 18 10.71 -25.96 -10.50
C LYS A 18 11.08 -24.57 -10.00
N GLU A 19 12.25 -24.11 -10.36
CA GLU A 19 12.66 -22.73 -10.15
C GLU A 19 12.03 -21.83 -11.21
N GLU A 20 11.24 -20.86 -10.77
CA GLU A 20 10.62 -19.87 -11.65
C GLU A 20 10.98 -18.46 -11.19
N PRO A 21 11.24 -17.53 -12.13
CA PRO A 21 11.50 -16.14 -11.77
C PRO A 21 10.25 -15.52 -11.16
N ILE A 22 10.44 -14.72 -10.10
CA ILE A 22 9.36 -14.04 -9.38
C ILE A 22 8.57 -13.10 -10.30
N MET A 23 9.21 -12.53 -11.32
CA MET A 23 8.57 -11.65 -12.30
C MET A 23 7.40 -12.29 -13.06
N LYS A 24 7.37 -13.60 -13.21
CA LYS A 24 6.20 -14.30 -13.80
C LYS A 24 4.91 -14.18 -12.95
N ARG A 25 5.07 -13.86 -11.67
CA ARG A 25 3.98 -13.73 -10.70
C ARG A 25 3.77 -12.29 -10.23
N THR A 26 4.52 -11.35 -10.79
CA THR A 26 4.51 -9.95 -10.36
C THR A 26 3.99 -9.08 -11.49
N THR A 27 3.00 -8.26 -11.18
CA THR A 27 2.51 -7.21 -12.07
C THR A 27 2.94 -5.87 -11.51
N MET A 28 3.59 -5.06 -12.30
CA MET A 28 4.03 -3.72 -11.91
C MET A 28 3.12 -2.68 -12.52
N VAL A 29 2.51 -1.85 -11.67
CA VAL A 29 1.77 -0.65 -12.07
C VAL A 29 2.64 0.54 -11.71
N ALA A 30 3.23 1.16 -12.72
CA ALA A 30 4.17 2.24 -12.52
C ALA A 30 3.56 3.58 -12.92
N ASN A 31 3.70 4.57 -12.04
CA ASN A 31 3.37 5.95 -12.34
C ASN A 31 4.53 6.83 -11.90
N THR A 32 5.12 7.56 -12.85
CA THR A 32 6.22 8.48 -12.57
C THR A 32 5.70 9.89 -12.35
N SER A 33 6.52 10.74 -11.71
CA SER A 33 6.16 12.15 -11.46
C SER A 33 5.89 12.96 -12.73
N ASN A 34 6.36 12.50 -13.89
CA ASN A 34 6.16 13.15 -15.18
C ASN A 34 4.79 12.86 -15.80
N MET A 35 4.05 11.90 -15.26
CA MET A 35 2.74 11.53 -15.77
C MET A 35 1.66 12.52 -15.29
N PRO A 36 0.56 12.67 -16.05
CA PRO A 36 -0.58 13.49 -15.63
C PRO A 36 -1.11 13.10 -14.25
N VAL A 37 -1.58 14.10 -13.50
CA VAL A 37 -2.11 13.90 -12.14
C VAL A 37 -3.26 12.88 -12.11
N ALA A 38 -4.15 12.94 -13.10
CA ALA A 38 -5.25 11.97 -13.24
C ALA A 38 -4.74 10.52 -13.41
N ALA A 39 -3.63 10.32 -14.11
CA ALA A 39 -3.01 9.01 -14.22
C ALA A 39 -2.42 8.53 -12.88
N ARG A 40 -1.85 9.44 -12.08
CA ARG A 40 -1.38 9.12 -10.72
C ARG A 40 -2.53 8.72 -9.80
N GLU A 41 -3.64 9.42 -9.88
CA GLU A 41 -4.83 9.06 -9.11
C GLU A 41 -5.41 7.71 -9.56
N ALA A 42 -5.51 7.47 -10.86
CA ALA A 42 -6.07 6.24 -11.41
C ALA A 42 -5.20 4.99 -11.17
N SER A 43 -3.89 5.14 -10.97
CA SER A 43 -2.96 4.02 -10.83
C SER A 43 -3.28 3.10 -9.65
N ILE A 44 -3.74 3.65 -8.53
CA ILE A 44 -4.07 2.88 -7.34
C ILE A 44 -5.30 1.99 -7.59
N TYR A 45 -6.29 2.50 -8.32
CA TYR A 45 -7.48 1.73 -8.69
C TYR A 45 -7.16 0.64 -9.71
N THR A 46 -6.25 0.91 -10.64
CA THR A 46 -5.75 -0.12 -11.56
C THR A 46 -5.08 -1.26 -10.79
N GLY A 47 -4.20 -0.92 -9.83
CA GLY A 47 -3.51 -1.91 -9.02
C GLY A 47 -4.46 -2.78 -8.19
N ILE A 48 -5.43 -2.15 -7.51
CA ILE A 48 -6.36 -2.92 -6.68
C ILE A 48 -7.32 -3.77 -7.52
N THR A 49 -7.76 -3.28 -8.68
CA THR A 49 -8.62 -4.05 -9.59
C THR A 49 -7.92 -5.30 -10.10
N LEU A 50 -6.64 -5.21 -10.48
CA LEU A 50 -5.84 -6.37 -10.84
C LEU A 50 -5.69 -7.34 -9.67
N SER A 51 -5.48 -6.84 -8.46
CA SER A 51 -5.38 -7.67 -7.26
C SER A 51 -6.68 -8.41 -6.97
N GLU A 52 -7.81 -7.74 -7.10
CA GLU A 52 -9.14 -8.34 -6.92
C GLU A 52 -9.45 -9.38 -8.02
N TYR A 53 -9.03 -9.15 -9.25
CA TYR A 53 -9.19 -10.10 -10.33
C TYR A 53 -8.51 -11.44 -10.02
N PHE A 54 -7.27 -11.42 -9.56
CA PHE A 54 -6.57 -12.63 -9.15
C PHE A 54 -7.12 -13.25 -7.87
N ARG A 55 -7.60 -12.43 -6.92
CA ARG A 55 -8.33 -12.90 -5.74
C ARG A 55 -9.55 -13.73 -6.15
N ASP A 56 -10.32 -13.22 -7.09
CA ASP A 56 -11.55 -13.88 -7.53
C ASP A 56 -11.29 -15.19 -8.30
N MET A 57 -10.07 -15.39 -8.76
CA MET A 57 -9.57 -16.69 -9.24
C MET A 57 -9.21 -17.66 -8.10
N GLY A 58 -9.38 -17.27 -6.84
CA GLY A 58 -9.03 -18.10 -5.67
C GLY A 58 -7.55 -18.02 -5.29
N LYS A 59 -6.85 -16.93 -5.64
CA LYS A 59 -5.44 -16.77 -5.30
C LYS A 59 -5.26 -15.84 -4.11
N ALA A 60 -4.16 -16.04 -3.39
CA ALA A 60 -3.68 -15.07 -2.39
C ALA A 60 -2.80 -14.05 -3.09
N VAL A 61 -3.19 -12.78 -3.03
CA VAL A 61 -2.51 -11.67 -3.70
C VAL A 61 -1.94 -10.72 -2.67
N SER A 62 -0.71 -10.28 -2.87
CA SER A 62 -0.08 -9.22 -2.09
C SER A 62 0.10 -7.99 -2.97
N MET A 63 -0.52 -6.89 -2.59
CA MET A 63 -0.41 -5.60 -3.24
C MET A 63 0.47 -4.69 -2.41
N MET A 64 1.50 -4.12 -3.02
CA MET A 64 2.41 -3.16 -2.39
C MET A 64 2.25 -1.80 -3.07
N ALA A 65 1.81 -0.80 -2.30
CA ALA A 65 1.61 0.56 -2.79
C ALA A 65 2.69 1.50 -2.23
N ASP A 66 3.62 1.89 -3.08
CA ASP A 66 4.70 2.84 -2.75
C ASP A 66 4.59 4.09 -3.64
N SER A 67 4.10 5.20 -3.14
CA SER A 67 3.55 5.41 -1.82
C SER A 67 2.16 6.04 -1.92
N THR A 68 1.31 5.77 -0.93
CA THR A 68 -0.03 6.35 -0.86
C THR A 68 0.00 7.87 -0.60
N SER A 69 1.09 8.40 -0.06
CA SER A 69 1.30 9.84 0.07
C SER A 69 1.28 10.56 -1.28
N ARG A 70 1.87 9.97 -2.31
CA ARG A 70 1.88 10.54 -3.67
C ARG A 70 0.51 10.50 -4.32
N TRP A 71 -0.28 9.49 -4.00
CA TRP A 71 -1.68 9.45 -4.42
C TRP A 71 -2.51 10.54 -3.72
N ALA A 72 -2.31 10.76 -2.42
CA ALA A 72 -2.96 11.85 -1.70
C ALA A 72 -2.58 13.23 -2.25
N GLU A 73 -1.32 13.45 -2.62
CA GLU A 73 -0.89 14.67 -3.33
C GLU A 73 -1.64 14.85 -4.65
N ALA A 74 -1.85 13.78 -5.41
CA ALA A 74 -2.61 13.85 -6.65
C ALA A 74 -4.08 14.24 -6.39
N LEU A 75 -4.72 13.68 -5.36
CA LEU A 75 -6.06 14.09 -4.95
C LEU A 75 -6.14 15.56 -4.57
N ARG A 76 -5.15 16.06 -3.81
CA ARG A 76 -5.07 17.48 -3.44
C ARG A 76 -4.95 18.38 -4.68
N GLU A 77 -4.14 17.99 -5.65
CA GLU A 77 -3.97 18.76 -6.88
C GLU A 77 -5.24 18.78 -7.73
N ILE A 78 -5.94 17.65 -7.84
CA ILE A 78 -7.21 17.56 -8.57
C ILE A 78 -8.28 18.42 -7.90
N SER A 79 -8.47 18.30 -6.58
CA SER A 79 -9.45 19.10 -5.85
C SER A 79 -9.17 20.60 -5.94
N GLY A 80 -7.88 21.00 -5.92
CA GLY A 80 -7.49 22.39 -6.13
C GLY A 80 -7.83 22.91 -7.53
N ARG A 81 -7.66 22.09 -8.58
CA ARG A 81 -8.03 22.46 -9.94
C ARG A 81 -9.55 22.52 -10.13
N LEU A 82 -10.31 21.74 -9.39
CA LEU A 82 -11.77 21.78 -9.39
C LEU A 82 -12.34 22.88 -8.49
N ALA A 83 -11.50 23.67 -7.85
CA ALA A 83 -11.87 24.72 -6.90
C ALA A 83 -12.77 24.20 -5.76
N GLU A 84 -12.57 22.97 -5.35
CA GLU A 84 -13.24 22.39 -4.18
C GLU A 84 -12.74 23.07 -2.90
N MET A 85 -13.62 23.18 -1.90
CA MET A 85 -13.27 23.77 -0.62
C MET A 85 -12.21 22.90 0.08
N PRO A 86 -10.99 23.41 0.35
CA PRO A 86 -9.96 22.62 1.01
C PRO A 86 -10.28 22.43 2.51
N ALA A 87 -9.95 21.24 3.01
CA ALA A 87 -9.92 20.95 4.44
C ALA A 87 -8.47 21.12 4.97
N ASP A 88 -8.08 20.34 5.96
CA ASP A 88 -6.78 20.42 6.59
C ASP A 88 -5.61 20.31 5.60
N SER A 89 -4.67 21.22 5.70
CA SER A 89 -3.44 21.25 4.87
C SER A 89 -3.67 21.24 3.36
N GLY A 90 -4.86 21.69 2.92
CA GLY A 90 -5.24 21.77 1.50
C GLY A 90 -5.70 20.46 0.88
N TYR A 91 -5.89 19.41 1.68
CA TYR A 91 -6.49 18.16 1.21
C TYR A 91 -8.02 18.26 1.14
N PRO A 92 -8.66 17.49 0.24
CA PRO A 92 -10.11 17.43 0.20
C PRO A 92 -10.68 16.76 1.46
N ALA A 93 -11.87 17.19 1.90
CA ALA A 93 -12.53 16.64 3.08
C ALA A 93 -12.81 15.13 2.98
N TYR A 94 -12.93 14.60 1.77
CA TYR A 94 -13.18 13.18 1.51
C TYR A 94 -11.90 12.30 1.47
N LEU A 95 -10.72 12.84 1.77
CA LEU A 95 -9.46 12.08 1.76
C LEU A 95 -9.54 10.83 2.64
N GLY A 96 -10.03 10.96 3.86
CA GLY A 96 -10.19 9.83 4.78
C GLY A 96 -11.11 8.74 4.23
N ALA A 97 -12.24 9.13 3.65
CA ALA A 97 -13.19 8.20 3.05
C ALA A 97 -12.59 7.46 1.83
N ARG A 98 -11.80 8.14 1.02
CA ARG A 98 -11.10 7.53 -0.13
C ARG A 98 -10.02 6.53 0.34
N LEU A 99 -9.24 6.89 1.34
CA LEU A 99 -8.26 5.99 1.96
C LEU A 99 -8.93 4.75 2.56
N ALA A 100 -10.01 4.93 3.32
CA ALA A 100 -10.77 3.84 3.89
C ALA A 100 -11.31 2.90 2.80
N SER A 101 -11.94 3.44 1.76
CA SER A 101 -12.46 2.68 0.63
C SER A 101 -11.38 1.85 -0.10
N PHE A 102 -10.16 2.34 -0.15
CA PHE A 102 -9.04 1.60 -0.72
C PHE A 102 -8.59 0.46 0.20
N TYR A 103 -8.34 0.76 1.47
CA TYR A 103 -7.80 -0.21 2.41
C TYR A 103 -8.83 -1.29 2.81
N GLU A 104 -10.11 -0.99 2.85
CA GLU A 104 -11.18 -1.94 3.15
C GLU A 104 -11.35 -3.05 2.10
N ARG A 105 -10.76 -2.88 0.93
CA ARG A 105 -10.72 -3.93 -0.11
C ARG A 105 -9.79 -5.08 0.22
N ALA A 106 -8.89 -4.91 1.20
CA ALA A 106 -8.06 -6.00 1.70
C ALA A 106 -8.90 -6.98 2.53
N GLY A 107 -8.69 -8.26 2.30
CA GLY A 107 -9.37 -9.29 3.07
C GLY A 107 -9.41 -10.64 2.38
N LYS A 108 -9.91 -11.63 3.11
CA LYS A 108 -10.21 -12.96 2.59
C LYS A 108 -11.69 -13.06 2.25
N VAL A 109 -12.01 -13.51 1.06
CA VAL A 109 -13.38 -13.61 0.56
C VAL A 109 -13.68 -14.98 -0.03
N LYS A 110 -14.95 -15.39 0.03
CA LYS A 110 -15.47 -16.47 -0.78
C LYS A 110 -15.86 -15.92 -2.14
N CYS A 111 -15.24 -16.48 -3.19
CA CYS A 111 -15.48 -16.00 -4.54
C CYS A 111 -16.84 -16.47 -5.04
N LEU A 112 -17.48 -15.65 -5.86
CA LEU A 112 -18.74 -15.98 -6.53
C LEU A 112 -18.52 -17.02 -7.63
N GLY A 113 -19.51 -17.87 -7.85
CA GLY A 113 -19.51 -18.88 -8.91
C GLY A 113 -18.99 -20.25 -8.49
N ASN A 114 -19.03 -21.18 -9.43
CA ASN A 114 -18.58 -22.57 -9.26
C ASN A 114 -17.26 -22.81 -10.03
N PRO A 115 -16.34 -23.64 -9.52
CA PRO A 115 -16.35 -24.29 -8.21
C PRO A 115 -16.17 -23.29 -7.05
N GLN A 116 -16.62 -23.68 -5.84
CA GLN A 116 -16.46 -22.84 -4.65
C GLN A 116 -14.96 -22.68 -4.36
N ARG A 117 -14.53 -21.44 -4.21
CA ARG A 117 -13.13 -21.07 -3.97
C ARG A 117 -13.03 -19.86 -3.05
N GLU A 118 -11.90 -19.75 -2.38
CA GLU A 118 -11.58 -18.62 -1.52
C GLU A 118 -10.34 -17.94 -2.05
N GLY A 119 -10.30 -16.61 -1.96
CA GLY A 119 -9.16 -15.80 -2.32
C GLY A 119 -8.91 -14.71 -1.28
N SER A 120 -7.73 -14.12 -1.32
CA SER A 120 -7.37 -13.07 -0.38
C SER A 120 -6.54 -11.97 -1.04
N VAL A 121 -6.70 -10.74 -0.57
CA VAL A 121 -5.84 -9.60 -0.91
C VAL A 121 -5.22 -9.04 0.36
N SER A 122 -3.90 -8.92 0.35
CA SER A 122 -3.13 -8.21 1.36
C SER A 122 -2.67 -6.89 0.78
N ILE A 123 -2.89 -5.79 1.48
CA ILE A 123 -2.40 -4.48 1.06
C ILE A 123 -1.31 -4.01 2.01
N VAL A 124 -0.16 -3.68 1.45
CA VAL A 124 0.95 -3.02 2.16
C VAL A 124 1.11 -1.64 1.56
N GLY A 125 0.74 -0.62 2.32
CA GLY A 125 0.84 0.77 1.89
C GLY A 125 2.02 1.48 2.56
N ALA A 126 2.89 2.08 1.76
CA ALA A 126 3.94 2.95 2.26
C ALA A 126 3.40 4.38 2.41
N VAL A 127 3.64 4.99 3.56
CA VAL A 127 3.30 6.39 3.83
C VAL A 127 4.58 7.11 4.25
N SER A 128 4.84 8.26 3.63
CA SER A 128 6.02 9.06 3.92
C SER A 128 5.59 10.43 4.44
N PRO A 129 5.45 10.60 5.76
CA PRO A 129 5.07 11.89 6.32
C PRO A 129 6.19 12.91 6.14
N PRO A 130 5.87 14.14 5.74
CA PRO A 130 6.86 15.23 5.66
C PRO A 130 7.52 15.46 7.02
N GLY A 131 8.85 15.48 7.05
CA GLY A 131 9.60 15.69 8.31
C GLY A 131 9.46 14.58 9.36
N GLY A 132 8.78 13.47 9.06
CA GLY A 132 8.51 12.41 10.04
C GLY A 132 7.39 12.76 11.02
N ASP A 133 6.56 13.75 10.71
CA ASP A 133 5.46 14.20 11.55
C ASP A 133 4.21 13.35 11.33
N PHE A 134 3.80 12.63 12.38
CA PHE A 134 2.60 11.78 12.36
C PHE A 134 1.28 12.55 12.40
N SER A 135 1.33 13.87 12.66
CA SER A 135 0.14 14.73 12.63
C SER A 135 -0.27 15.15 11.21
N ASP A 136 0.53 14.80 10.20
CA ASP A 136 0.17 14.97 8.79
C ASP A 136 -1.20 14.32 8.49
N PRO A 137 -2.13 15.01 7.81
CA PRO A 137 -3.50 14.53 7.60
C PRO A 137 -3.59 13.15 6.92
N VAL A 138 -2.69 12.88 5.97
CA VAL A 138 -2.66 11.57 5.27
C VAL A 138 -2.25 10.47 6.24
N THR A 139 -1.21 10.72 7.02
CA THR A 139 -0.67 9.77 8.00
C THR A 139 -1.68 9.51 9.11
N SER A 140 -2.24 10.55 9.68
CA SER A 140 -3.24 10.46 10.74
C SER A 140 -4.49 9.70 10.29
N ALA A 141 -5.02 10.02 9.10
CA ALA A 141 -6.16 9.30 8.52
C ALA A 141 -5.82 7.83 8.28
N THR A 142 -4.65 7.54 7.75
CA THR A 142 -4.22 6.15 7.48
C THR A 142 -4.09 5.35 8.77
N LEU A 143 -3.46 5.90 9.81
CA LEU A 143 -3.31 5.24 11.13
C LEU A 143 -4.65 4.96 11.80
N GLY A 144 -5.67 5.78 11.54
CA GLY A 144 -7.03 5.55 12.01
C GLY A 144 -7.72 4.36 11.35
N ILE A 145 -7.35 4.04 10.12
CA ILE A 145 -7.98 3.00 9.30
C ILE A 145 -7.26 1.65 9.44
N VAL A 146 -5.92 1.67 9.45
CA VAL A 146 -5.11 0.44 9.41
C VAL A 146 -5.10 -0.30 10.74
N GLN A 147 -5.10 -1.63 10.68
CA GLN A 147 -5.05 -2.49 11.86
C GLN A 147 -3.63 -2.81 12.30
N THR A 148 -2.69 -2.80 11.37
CA THR A 148 -1.28 -3.07 11.65
C THR A 148 -0.42 -1.92 11.15
N PHE A 149 0.50 -1.48 11.99
CA PHE A 149 1.42 -0.40 11.69
C PHE A 149 2.86 -0.82 11.98
N TRP A 150 3.75 -0.63 11.01
CA TRP A 150 5.19 -0.79 11.17
C TRP A 150 5.87 0.56 11.03
N GLY A 151 6.30 1.09 12.16
CA GLY A 151 7.06 2.34 12.19
C GLY A 151 8.52 2.10 11.81
N LEU A 152 9.00 2.76 10.77
CA LEU A 152 10.40 2.69 10.37
C LEU A 152 11.20 3.80 11.03
N ASP A 153 12.41 3.46 11.50
CA ASP A 153 13.32 4.39 12.16
C ASP A 153 14.52 4.71 11.25
N LYS A 154 14.68 6.00 10.97
CA LYS A 154 15.80 6.49 10.14
C LYS A 154 17.17 6.17 10.74
N LYS A 155 17.29 6.20 12.06
CA LYS A 155 18.57 5.91 12.75
C LYS A 155 18.97 4.44 12.59
N LEU A 156 18.00 3.52 12.60
CA LEU A 156 18.23 2.11 12.33
C LEU A 156 18.67 1.90 10.88
N ALA A 157 18.00 2.55 9.93
CA ALA A 157 18.34 2.48 8.51
C ALA A 157 19.76 3.03 8.25
N GLN A 158 20.15 4.15 8.87
CA GLN A 158 21.50 4.72 8.78
C GLN A 158 22.59 3.77 9.31
N ARG A 159 22.26 2.95 10.31
CA ARG A 159 23.13 1.91 10.85
C ARG A 159 23.14 0.63 9.99
N LYS A 160 22.48 0.66 8.84
CA LYS A 160 22.31 -0.51 7.95
C LYS A 160 21.62 -1.70 8.61
N HIS A 161 20.76 -1.44 9.62
CA HIS A 161 19.93 -2.45 10.24
C HIS A 161 18.59 -2.53 9.49
N PHE A 162 18.38 -3.66 8.81
CA PHE A 162 17.17 -3.91 8.02
C PHE A 162 16.53 -5.24 8.43
N PRO A 163 15.19 -5.30 8.51
CA PRO A 163 14.25 -4.19 8.38
C PRO A 163 14.39 -3.17 9.52
N SER A 164 14.32 -1.89 9.18
CA SER A 164 14.51 -0.79 10.14
C SER A 164 13.25 -0.51 10.99
N VAL A 165 12.55 -1.55 11.39
CA VAL A 165 11.30 -1.48 12.15
C VAL A 165 11.59 -1.15 13.62
N ASN A 166 10.97 -0.08 14.09
CA ASN A 166 10.97 0.27 15.51
C ASN A 166 9.79 -0.43 16.19
N TRP A 167 10.08 -1.47 16.94
CA TRP A 167 9.07 -2.27 17.65
C TRP A 167 8.33 -1.52 18.75
N SER A 168 8.91 -0.45 19.29
CA SER A 168 8.29 0.34 20.36
C SER A 168 7.10 1.17 19.90
N ILE A 169 7.09 1.58 18.61
CA ILE A 169 6.00 2.37 18.01
C ILE A 169 5.12 1.55 17.07
N SER A 170 5.58 0.37 16.71
CA SER A 170 4.85 -0.54 15.84
C SER A 170 3.78 -1.29 16.64
N TYR A 171 2.64 -1.53 16.02
CA TYR A 171 1.54 -2.24 16.66
C TYR A 171 0.72 -3.09 15.68
N SER A 172 -0.02 -4.03 16.25
CA SER A 172 -1.08 -4.76 15.57
C SER A 172 -2.31 -4.79 16.48
N LYS A 173 -3.46 -4.43 15.93
CA LYS A 173 -4.75 -4.44 16.64
C LYS A 173 -5.47 -5.79 16.56
N TYR A 174 -4.87 -6.78 15.88
CA TYR A 174 -5.45 -8.12 15.81
C TYR A 174 -5.35 -8.81 17.17
N GLU A 175 -6.48 -9.25 17.69
CA GLU A 175 -6.52 -10.04 18.92
C GLU A 175 -5.98 -11.44 18.71
N LYS A 176 -5.33 -11.99 19.76
CA LYS A 176 -4.83 -13.35 19.75
C LYS A 176 -6.03 -14.31 19.79
N GLY A 177 -6.26 -15.03 18.71
CA GLY A 177 -7.21 -16.16 18.70
C GLY A 177 -8.23 -16.17 17.57
N GLU A 178 -8.45 -15.07 16.87
CA GLU A 178 -9.22 -15.13 15.64
C GLU A 178 -8.32 -15.45 14.45
N PRO A 179 -8.72 -16.43 13.60
CA PRO A 179 -8.00 -16.60 12.35
C PRO A 179 -8.07 -15.28 11.57
N PRO A 180 -7.01 -14.84 10.91
CA PRO A 180 -6.96 -13.55 10.23
C PRO A 180 -7.97 -13.54 9.08
N LEU A 181 -9.22 -13.21 9.39
CA LEU A 181 -10.30 -13.04 8.42
C LEU A 181 -10.12 -11.75 7.61
N LEU A 182 -9.39 -10.80 8.16
CA LEU A 182 -9.06 -9.52 7.54
C LEU A 182 -7.56 -9.39 7.44
N LEU A 183 -7.09 -9.37 6.23
CA LEU A 183 -5.68 -9.36 5.96
C LEU A 183 -5.09 -7.97 6.06
N PHE A 184 -4.04 -7.91 6.82
CA PHE A 184 -2.96 -6.96 6.99
C PHE A 184 -2.96 -5.75 6.07
N ILE A 185 -3.20 -4.63 6.68
CA ILE A 185 -2.80 -3.34 6.14
C ILE A 185 -1.55 -2.93 6.92
N CYS A 186 -0.42 -2.95 6.27
CA CYS A 186 0.84 -2.57 6.85
C CYS A 186 1.29 -1.25 6.26
N CYS A 187 1.47 -0.23 7.09
CA CYS A 187 2.05 1.04 6.67
C CYS A 187 3.53 1.08 6.99
N PHE A 188 4.35 1.25 5.97
CA PHE A 188 5.75 1.64 6.12
C PHE A 188 5.83 3.17 6.07
N LEU A 189 6.33 3.76 7.11
CA LEU A 189 6.63 5.18 7.15
C LEU A 189 8.11 5.36 6.86
N PHE A 190 8.41 5.76 5.64
CA PHE A 190 9.77 6.11 5.23
C PHE A 190 9.88 7.62 5.13
N SER A 191 10.56 8.26 6.06
CA SER A 191 11.03 9.62 5.89
C SER A 191 12.33 9.58 5.09
N VAL A 192 12.23 9.54 3.78
CA VAL A 192 13.36 9.88 2.93
C VAL A 192 13.41 11.39 2.87
N GLY A 193 14.36 11.98 3.61
CA GLY A 193 14.66 13.39 3.43
C GLY A 193 15.03 13.63 1.97
N GLN A 194 14.26 14.48 1.30
CA GLN A 194 14.71 15.10 0.07
C GLN A 194 15.85 16.06 0.44
N ASN A 195 17.07 15.76 -0.03
CA ASN A 195 18.08 16.76 -0.30
C ASN A 195 17.82 17.29 -1.71
#